data_c57a4dde9839a8b7dd1f8fb47e87a107
#
_entry.id   c57a4dde9839a8b7dd1f8fb47e87a107
#
_cell.length_a   1.000
_cell.length_b   1.000
_cell.length_c   1.000
_cell.angle_alpha   90.00
_cell.angle_beta   90.00
_cell.angle_gamma   90.00
#
_symmetry.space_group_name_H-M   'P 1'
#
loop_
_entity.id
_entity.type
_entity.pdbx_description
1 polymer ?
#
loop_
_entity_poly.entity_id
_entity_poly.type
_entity_poly.pdbx_seq_one_letter_code
_entity_poly.pdbx_strand_id
1 'polypeptide(L)'
;MKKILFIVYFALFFINNSLADTKAEEREFILYAKLPIVPKISILQISTNLLEIDKEKFELKFNIKTLNIVNYISSVNGDGLVLGIIKSNNYYPESYKYEYTRGNKEKSVYIEYSNENIIKEIFTPQFDKNKLTPITNKQKTNTIDPATLFLRLLDINKIYGCNQDIKIYDGKRRYDVIFSDKELTKHGIECSASQNRIGGFKKDKIDPLTKADLVKIRYEDSTNSRFLGFYAKKGLIEIIIEEVH
;
A
#
# COMPACT_ATOMS: atom_id res chain seq x y z
N MET A 1 -44.24 -33.81 27.71
CA MET A 1 -44.20 -32.98 26.50
C MET A 1 -43.62 -31.53 26.71
N LYS A 2 -43.84 -30.86 27.86
CA LYS A 2 -43.33 -29.50 28.09
C LYS A 2 -41.79 -29.38 28.21
N LYS A 3 -41.06 -30.42 28.63
CA LYS A 3 -39.58 -30.38 28.77
C LYS A 3 -38.83 -30.52 27.43
N ILE A 4 -39.41 -31.14 26.40
CA ILE A 4 -38.78 -31.28 25.08
C ILE A 4 -38.88 -29.97 24.32
N LEU A 5 -39.95 -29.20 24.49
CA LEU A 5 -40.14 -27.91 23.82
C LEU A 5 -39.11 -26.86 24.30
N PHE A 6 -38.66 -26.93 25.56
CA PHE A 6 -37.67 -26.01 26.11
C PHE A 6 -36.25 -26.26 25.60
N ILE A 7 -35.91 -27.53 25.32
CA ILE A 7 -34.58 -27.90 24.77
C ILE A 7 -34.46 -27.47 23.31
N VAL A 8 -35.55 -27.59 22.54
CA VAL A 8 -35.56 -27.13 21.14
C VAL A 8 -35.49 -25.61 21.04
N TYR A 9 -36.13 -24.88 21.96
CA TYR A 9 -36.03 -23.42 21.99
C TYR A 9 -34.61 -22.92 22.43
N PHE A 10 -33.96 -23.65 23.33
CA PHE A 10 -32.61 -23.34 23.78
C PHE A 10 -31.57 -23.68 22.72
N ALA A 11 -31.77 -24.73 21.93
CA ALA A 11 -30.91 -25.08 20.80
C ALA A 11 -31.02 -24.08 19.63
N LEU A 12 -32.17 -23.47 19.41
CA LEU A 12 -32.37 -22.43 18.39
C LEU A 12 -31.76 -21.09 18.75
N PHE A 13 -31.50 -20.84 20.03
CA PHE A 13 -30.84 -19.61 20.50
C PHE A 13 -29.31 -19.62 20.28
N PHE A 14 -28.70 -20.79 20.10
CA PHE A 14 -27.25 -20.91 19.85
C PHE A 14 -26.87 -21.01 18.35
N ILE A 15 -27.82 -20.94 17.42
CA ILE A 15 -27.55 -20.96 15.97
C ILE A 15 -27.46 -19.54 15.38
N ASN A 16 -27.45 -18.50 16.20
CA ASN A 16 -26.97 -17.20 15.77
C ASN A 16 -25.43 -17.20 15.78
N ASN A 17 -24.80 -18.09 15.03
CA ASN A 17 -23.48 -17.84 14.51
C ASN A 17 -23.65 -16.59 13.63
N SER A 18 -23.27 -15.42 14.12
CA SER A 18 -23.07 -14.27 13.27
C SER A 18 -22.03 -14.71 12.23
N LEU A 19 -22.48 -15.01 11.03
CA LEU A 19 -21.58 -15.16 9.89
C LEU A 19 -20.83 -13.84 9.84
N ALA A 20 -19.52 -13.89 10.07
CA ALA A 20 -18.67 -12.73 9.97
C ALA A 20 -18.94 -12.08 8.61
N ASP A 21 -19.29 -10.79 8.60
CA ASP A 21 -19.51 -10.03 7.36
C ASP A 21 -18.13 -9.87 6.68
N THR A 22 -17.82 -10.80 5.79
CA THR A 22 -16.52 -10.89 5.15
C THR A 22 -16.62 -10.37 3.73
N LYS A 23 -15.93 -9.31 3.43
CA LYS A 23 -15.82 -8.74 2.09
C LYS A 23 -14.44 -9.07 1.53
N ALA A 24 -14.40 -9.73 0.38
CA ALA A 24 -13.16 -10.01 -0.36
C ALA A 24 -13.11 -9.16 -1.63
N GLU A 25 -11.94 -8.62 -1.94
CA GLU A 25 -11.72 -7.80 -3.12
C GLU A 25 -10.34 -8.09 -3.72
N GLU A 26 -10.34 -8.55 -4.97
CA GLU A 26 -9.13 -8.79 -5.75
C GLU A 26 -8.95 -7.68 -6.78
N ARG A 27 -7.72 -7.16 -6.90
CA ARG A 27 -7.37 -6.15 -7.90
C ARG A 27 -6.00 -6.42 -8.48
N GLU A 28 -5.83 -6.04 -9.73
CA GLU A 28 -4.57 -6.11 -10.45
C GLU A 28 -4.21 -4.74 -11.02
N PHE A 29 -2.94 -4.36 -10.90
CA PHE A 29 -2.41 -3.08 -11.37
C PHE A 29 -1.17 -3.34 -12.20
N ILE A 30 -1.04 -2.61 -13.31
CA ILE A 30 0.16 -2.62 -14.14
C ILE A 30 0.84 -1.25 -14.06
N LEU A 31 2.13 -1.27 -13.79
CA LEU A 31 3.00 -0.11 -13.89
C LEU A 31 3.64 -0.08 -15.27
N TYR A 32 3.46 1.02 -15.97
CA TYR A 32 4.02 1.27 -17.29
C TYR A 32 5.08 2.39 -17.25
N ALA A 33 6.09 2.26 -18.11
CA ALA A 33 6.88 3.41 -18.54
C ALA A 33 6.43 3.84 -19.95
N LYS A 34 6.36 5.13 -20.17
CA LYS A 34 6.05 5.73 -21.47
C LYS A 34 7.09 6.78 -21.82
N LEU A 35 7.56 6.71 -23.06
CA LEU A 35 8.42 7.70 -23.70
C LEU A 35 7.66 8.30 -24.89
N PRO A 36 7.98 9.53 -25.36
CA PRO A 36 7.20 10.23 -26.40
C PRO A 36 7.01 9.47 -27.72
N ILE A 37 7.99 8.64 -28.10
CA ILE A 37 8.03 7.99 -29.42
C ILE A 37 7.85 6.47 -29.30
N VAL A 38 7.81 5.92 -28.09
CA VAL A 38 7.75 4.48 -27.84
C VAL A 38 6.38 4.14 -27.23
N PRO A 39 5.73 3.03 -27.64
CA PRO A 39 4.55 2.53 -26.96
C PRO A 39 4.83 2.33 -25.45
N LYS A 40 3.80 2.47 -24.61
CA LYS A 40 3.96 2.22 -23.18
C LYS A 40 4.41 0.77 -22.94
N ILE A 41 5.43 0.61 -22.09
CA ILE A 41 6.05 -0.68 -21.77
C ILE A 41 5.62 -1.04 -20.35
N SER A 42 5.00 -2.20 -20.17
CA SER A 42 4.69 -2.72 -18.83
C SER A 42 5.98 -3.15 -18.12
N ILE A 43 6.18 -2.60 -16.94
CA ILE A 43 7.39 -2.78 -16.13
C ILE A 43 7.13 -3.74 -14.98
N LEU A 44 5.97 -3.58 -14.29
CA LEU A 44 5.69 -4.24 -13.04
C LEU A 44 4.19 -4.52 -12.94
N GLN A 45 3.85 -5.66 -12.37
CA GLN A 45 2.50 -6.05 -12.00
C GLN A 45 2.41 -6.08 -10.49
N ILE A 46 1.30 -5.58 -9.96
CA ILE A 46 0.92 -5.64 -8.55
C ILE A 46 -0.45 -6.32 -8.50
N SER A 47 -0.54 -7.46 -7.82
CA SER A 47 -1.80 -8.14 -7.55
C SER A 47 -2.10 -8.01 -6.07
N THR A 48 -3.34 -7.70 -5.71
CA THR A 48 -3.79 -7.55 -4.33
C THR A 48 -5.04 -8.36 -4.08
N ASN A 49 -5.13 -8.95 -2.88
CA ASN A 49 -6.34 -9.60 -2.38
C ASN A 49 -6.59 -9.04 -0.97
N LEU A 50 -7.62 -8.23 -0.84
CA LEU A 50 -8.07 -7.63 0.41
C LEU A 50 -9.22 -8.42 0.97
N LEU A 51 -9.12 -8.81 2.24
CA LEU A 51 -10.18 -9.44 3.01
C LEU A 51 -10.51 -8.51 4.19
N GLU A 52 -11.73 -7.97 4.23
CA GLU A 52 -12.25 -7.24 5.39
C GLU A 52 -13.14 -8.18 6.21
N ILE A 53 -12.91 -8.24 7.52
CA ILE A 53 -13.57 -9.14 8.47
C ILE A 53 -14.30 -8.29 9.51
N ASP A 54 -15.62 -8.44 9.59
CA ASP A 54 -16.50 -7.74 10.55
C ASP A 54 -16.36 -6.20 10.54
N LYS A 55 -15.84 -5.62 9.44
CA LYS A 55 -15.55 -4.17 9.32
C LYS A 55 -14.56 -3.64 10.36
N GLU A 56 -13.89 -4.50 11.10
CA GLU A 56 -12.94 -4.16 12.17
C GLU A 56 -11.51 -4.58 11.86
N LYS A 57 -11.34 -5.63 11.08
CA LYS A 57 -10.03 -6.22 10.73
C LYS A 57 -9.88 -6.35 9.23
N PHE A 58 -8.63 -6.32 8.78
CA PHE A 58 -8.32 -6.63 7.40
C PHE A 58 -7.08 -7.50 7.27
N GLU A 59 -7.06 -8.27 6.19
CA GLU A 59 -5.91 -8.98 5.67
C GLU A 59 -5.70 -8.51 4.22
N LEU A 60 -4.49 -8.03 3.90
CA LEU A 60 -4.09 -7.67 2.56
C LEU A 60 -2.94 -8.58 2.13
N LYS A 61 -3.19 -9.49 1.20
CA LYS A 61 -2.16 -10.20 0.46
C LYS A 61 -1.82 -9.44 -0.80
N PHE A 62 -0.54 -9.36 -1.14
CA PHE A 62 -0.11 -8.74 -2.38
C PHE A 62 1.10 -9.46 -2.98
N ASN A 63 1.16 -9.46 -4.30
CA ASN A 63 2.32 -9.91 -5.06
C ASN A 63 2.81 -8.78 -5.96
N ILE A 64 4.12 -8.66 -6.09
CA ILE A 64 4.78 -7.68 -6.97
C ILE A 64 5.78 -8.43 -7.84
N LYS A 65 5.64 -8.34 -9.16
CA LYS A 65 6.58 -8.94 -10.11
C LYS A 65 6.94 -8.02 -11.26
N THR A 66 8.19 -8.03 -11.68
CA THR A 66 8.64 -7.34 -12.90
C THR A 66 8.15 -8.07 -14.14
N LEU A 67 7.87 -7.29 -15.20
CA LEU A 67 7.38 -7.79 -16.47
C LEU A 67 8.35 -7.49 -17.62
N ASN A 68 8.18 -8.22 -18.70
CA ASN A 68 8.84 -7.98 -19.98
C ASN A 68 10.36 -7.82 -19.87
N ILE A 69 10.92 -6.90 -20.65
CA ILE A 69 12.36 -6.64 -20.73
C ILE A 69 12.99 -6.25 -19.38
N VAL A 70 12.21 -5.63 -18.48
CA VAL A 70 12.69 -5.25 -17.15
C VAL A 70 13.03 -6.48 -16.30
N ASN A 71 12.33 -7.59 -16.50
CA ASN A 71 12.62 -8.84 -15.82
C ASN A 71 14.01 -9.40 -16.13
N TYR A 72 14.54 -9.16 -17.33
CA TYR A 72 15.91 -9.56 -17.71
C TYR A 72 16.99 -8.66 -17.11
N ILE A 73 16.68 -7.38 -16.88
CA ILE A 73 17.65 -6.40 -16.37
C ILE A 73 17.67 -6.40 -14.83
N SER A 74 16.52 -6.47 -14.20
CA SER A 74 16.36 -6.38 -12.75
C SER A 74 15.09 -7.11 -12.31
N SER A 75 15.15 -8.45 -12.33
CA SER A 75 14.04 -9.27 -11.85
C SER A 75 13.71 -8.96 -10.40
N VAL A 76 12.45 -8.66 -10.14
CA VAL A 76 11.87 -8.57 -8.79
C VAL A 76 10.61 -9.43 -8.79
N ASN A 77 10.51 -10.32 -7.80
CA ASN A 77 9.31 -11.07 -7.52
C ASN A 77 9.16 -11.18 -6.00
N GLY A 78 8.00 -10.88 -5.47
CA GLY A 78 7.81 -10.93 -4.03
C GLY A 78 6.36 -10.93 -3.61
N ASP A 79 6.14 -11.57 -2.45
CA ASP A 79 4.86 -11.72 -1.81
C ASP A 79 4.84 -10.97 -0.49
N GLY A 80 3.71 -10.38 -0.18
CA GLY A 80 3.52 -9.67 1.06
C GLY A 80 2.18 -9.93 1.71
N LEU A 81 2.16 -9.68 3.02
CA LEU A 81 0.99 -9.82 3.87
C LEU A 81 0.94 -8.64 4.84
N VAL A 82 -0.19 -7.98 4.92
CA VAL A 82 -0.52 -7.04 5.98
C VAL A 82 -1.72 -7.56 6.74
N LEU A 83 -1.61 -7.62 8.06
CA LEU A 83 -2.72 -7.81 8.97
C LEU A 83 -2.94 -6.50 9.72
N GLY A 84 -4.20 -6.13 9.95
CA GLY A 84 -4.47 -4.88 10.65
C GLY A 84 -5.94 -4.69 11.00
N ILE A 85 -6.22 -3.51 11.49
CA ILE A 85 -7.55 -3.10 11.96
C ILE A 85 -8.08 -1.92 11.14
N ILE A 86 -9.42 -1.85 11.09
CA ILE A 86 -10.15 -0.74 10.47
C ILE A 86 -10.69 0.14 11.59
N LYS A 87 -10.24 1.40 11.64
CA LYS A 87 -10.72 2.41 12.58
C LYS A 87 -11.14 3.66 11.83
N SER A 88 -12.30 4.21 12.17
CA SER A 88 -12.82 5.44 11.53
C SER A 88 -12.77 5.36 10.01
N ASN A 89 -13.16 4.20 9.46
CA ASN A 89 -13.12 3.90 8.03
C ASN A 89 -11.72 3.96 7.40
N ASN A 90 -10.63 3.78 8.17
CA ASN A 90 -9.27 3.77 7.64
C ASN A 90 -8.48 2.55 8.12
N TYR A 91 -7.44 2.16 7.36
CA TYR A 91 -6.65 0.96 7.62
C TYR A 91 -5.43 1.29 8.47
N TYR A 92 -5.19 0.49 9.52
CA TYR A 92 -4.04 0.60 10.42
C TYR A 92 -3.35 -0.77 10.53
N PRO A 93 -2.06 -0.90 10.15
CA PRO A 93 -1.38 -2.18 10.21
C PRO A 93 -1.10 -2.61 11.65
N GLU A 94 -1.23 -3.91 11.93
CA GLU A 94 -0.71 -4.59 13.12
C GLU A 94 0.55 -5.37 12.78
N SER A 95 0.65 -5.88 11.54
CA SER A 95 1.88 -6.46 11.03
C SER A 95 2.01 -6.27 9.53
N TYR A 96 3.25 -6.14 9.07
CA TYR A 96 3.63 -6.08 7.67
C TYR A 96 4.77 -7.06 7.42
N LYS A 97 4.60 -7.94 6.46
CA LYS A 97 5.62 -8.88 5.98
C LYS A 97 5.75 -8.75 4.47
N TYR A 98 6.99 -8.66 3.98
CA TYR A 98 7.28 -8.68 2.55
C TYR A 98 8.54 -9.48 2.30
N GLU A 99 8.43 -10.52 1.50
CA GLU A 99 9.52 -11.40 1.08
C GLU A 99 9.68 -11.27 -0.43
N TYR A 100 10.87 -11.00 -0.89
CA TYR A 100 11.10 -10.79 -2.31
C TYR A 100 12.50 -11.20 -2.75
N THR A 101 12.59 -11.62 -4.01
CA THR A 101 13.86 -11.82 -4.71
C THR A 101 14.17 -10.60 -5.57
N ARG A 102 15.44 -10.23 -5.65
CA ARG A 102 15.93 -9.24 -6.59
C ARG A 102 17.18 -9.79 -7.28
N GLY A 103 17.04 -10.21 -8.54
CA GLY A 103 18.02 -11.09 -9.17
C GLY A 103 18.13 -12.37 -8.35
N ASN A 104 19.34 -12.77 -7.93
CA ASN A 104 19.58 -13.95 -7.13
C ASN A 104 19.60 -13.70 -5.59
N LYS A 105 19.11 -12.54 -5.14
CA LYS A 105 19.17 -12.17 -3.71
C LYS A 105 17.79 -12.17 -3.10
N GLU A 106 17.59 -13.03 -2.14
CA GLU A 106 16.41 -13.05 -1.29
C GLU A 106 16.47 -11.95 -0.23
N LYS A 107 15.35 -11.34 0.04
CA LYS A 107 15.21 -10.28 1.04
C LYS A 107 13.87 -10.42 1.72
N SER A 108 13.84 -10.08 3.00
CA SER A 108 12.59 -10.00 3.75
C SER A 108 12.56 -8.78 4.68
N VAL A 109 11.36 -8.32 4.91
CA VAL A 109 11.02 -7.28 5.89
C VAL A 109 9.85 -7.80 6.72
N TYR A 110 9.95 -7.69 8.04
CA TYR A 110 8.85 -7.90 8.96
C TYR A 110 8.78 -6.72 9.94
N ILE A 111 7.61 -6.13 10.08
CA ILE A 111 7.34 -5.04 11.02
C ILE A 111 6.08 -5.41 11.80
N GLU A 112 6.13 -5.24 13.12
CA GLU A 112 5.01 -5.43 14.02
C GLU A 112 4.69 -4.12 14.73
N TYR A 113 3.41 -3.79 14.78
CA TYR A 113 2.91 -2.54 15.34
C TYR A 113 2.05 -2.82 16.58
N SER A 114 2.11 -1.92 17.56
CA SER A 114 1.18 -1.87 18.67
C SER A 114 0.85 -0.41 18.98
N ASN A 115 -0.43 -0.06 18.99
CA ASN A 115 -0.89 1.32 19.19
C ASN A 115 -0.14 2.33 18.30
N GLU A 116 -0.03 2.00 16.99
CA GLU A 116 0.64 2.81 15.97
C GLU A 116 2.17 3.00 16.18
N ASN A 117 2.75 2.25 17.12
CA ASN A 117 4.19 2.23 17.34
C ASN A 117 4.79 0.91 16.83
N ILE A 118 5.98 0.98 16.27
CA ILE A 118 6.73 -0.21 15.87
C ILE A 118 7.34 -0.84 17.12
N ILE A 119 6.95 -2.08 17.41
CA ILE A 119 7.45 -2.87 18.55
C ILE A 119 8.49 -3.91 18.14
N LYS A 120 8.50 -4.31 16.87
CA LYS A 120 9.46 -5.28 16.33
C LYS A 120 9.74 -5.01 14.86
N GLU A 121 11.00 -5.15 14.48
CA GLU A 121 11.43 -5.05 13.08
C GLU A 121 12.54 -6.06 12.78
N ILE A 122 12.41 -6.82 11.69
CA ILE A 122 13.37 -7.82 11.24
C ILE A 122 13.64 -7.62 9.76
N PHE A 123 14.91 -7.65 9.37
CA PHE A 123 15.35 -7.53 7.98
C PHE A 123 16.33 -8.64 7.64
N THR A 124 16.17 -9.23 6.47
CA THR A 124 17.09 -10.20 5.91
C THR A 124 17.42 -9.85 4.46
N PRO A 125 18.70 -9.73 4.11
CA PRO A 125 19.85 -9.57 4.98
C PRO A 125 19.85 -8.24 5.73
N GLN A 126 20.53 -8.15 6.85
CA GLN A 126 20.73 -6.90 7.57
C GLN A 126 21.40 -5.86 6.64
N PHE A 127 20.98 -4.61 6.72
CA PHE A 127 21.59 -3.53 5.96
C PHE A 127 22.59 -2.73 6.81
N ASP A 128 23.61 -2.21 6.15
CA ASP A 128 24.62 -1.36 6.79
C ASP A 128 24.01 0.02 7.11
N LYS A 129 23.69 0.25 8.39
CA LYS A 129 23.10 1.49 8.89
C LYS A 129 24.02 2.70 8.70
N ASN A 130 25.36 2.51 8.67
CA ASN A 130 26.32 3.62 8.55
C ASN A 130 26.26 4.31 7.17
N LYS A 131 25.77 3.60 6.15
CA LYS A 131 25.60 4.13 4.78
C LYS A 131 24.27 4.89 4.59
N LEU A 132 23.46 4.94 5.62
CA LEU A 132 22.12 5.53 5.56
C LEU A 132 22.05 6.79 6.45
N THR A 133 21.14 7.70 6.09
CA THR A 133 20.75 8.76 7.02
C THR A 133 20.05 8.17 8.25
N PRO A 134 20.33 8.63 9.46
CA PRO A 134 19.80 8.05 10.68
C PRO A 134 18.28 8.20 10.77
N ILE A 135 17.65 7.27 11.49
CA ILE A 135 16.24 7.32 11.87
C ILE A 135 16.14 7.08 13.37
N THR A 136 15.47 7.96 14.08
CA THR A 136 15.18 7.81 15.52
C THR A 136 13.91 7.01 15.75
N ASN A 137 13.75 6.41 16.94
CA ASN A 137 12.52 5.72 17.30
C ASN A 137 11.31 6.66 17.27
N LYS A 138 11.46 7.92 17.70
CA LYS A 138 10.40 8.94 17.63
C LYS A 138 9.92 9.19 16.19
N GLN A 139 10.81 9.10 15.19
CA GLN A 139 10.42 9.25 13.79
C GLN A 139 9.63 8.07 13.24
N LYS A 140 9.68 6.89 13.89
CA LYS A 140 8.94 5.69 13.50
C LYS A 140 7.54 5.60 14.11
N THR A 141 7.16 6.51 15.00
CA THR A 141 5.82 6.52 15.61
C THR A 141 4.77 7.01 14.62
N ASN A 142 3.56 6.46 14.70
CA ASN A 142 2.41 6.78 13.85
C ASN A 142 2.74 6.60 12.35
N THR A 143 3.54 5.60 12.01
CA THR A 143 3.85 5.25 10.62
C THR A 143 3.03 4.05 10.18
N ILE A 144 2.77 3.99 8.89
CA ILE A 144 2.24 2.79 8.23
C ILE A 144 3.26 2.27 7.22
N ASP A 145 3.07 1.03 6.77
CA ASP A 145 3.87 0.41 5.70
C ASP A 145 3.39 0.86 4.30
N PRO A 146 4.21 0.65 3.24
CA PRO A 146 3.86 1.04 1.88
C PRO A 146 2.63 0.32 1.30
N ALA A 147 2.34 -0.93 1.72
CA ALA A 147 1.19 -1.66 1.22
C ALA A 147 -0.11 -1.13 1.84
N THR A 148 -0.10 -0.78 3.13
CA THR A 148 -1.21 -0.07 3.78
C THR A 148 -1.44 1.32 3.16
N LEU A 149 -0.36 2.05 2.82
CA LEU A 149 -0.51 3.30 2.06
C LEU A 149 -1.20 3.04 0.72
N PHE A 150 -0.74 2.06 -0.05
CA PHE A 150 -1.33 1.72 -1.34
C PHE A 150 -2.82 1.41 -1.19
N LEU A 151 -3.20 0.61 -0.18
CA LEU A 151 -4.60 0.30 0.12
C LEU A 151 -5.44 1.56 0.42
N ARG A 152 -4.89 2.53 1.18
CA ARG A 152 -5.56 3.82 1.42
C ARG A 152 -5.73 4.65 0.15
N LEU A 153 -4.80 4.56 -0.80
CA LEU A 153 -4.88 5.29 -2.07
C LEU A 153 -5.98 4.77 -3.00
N LEU A 154 -6.50 3.56 -2.79
CA LEU A 154 -7.58 3.01 -3.60
C LEU A 154 -8.93 3.71 -3.36
N ASP A 155 -9.06 4.50 -2.29
CA ASP A 155 -10.24 5.29 -1.94
C ASP A 155 -9.82 6.71 -1.51
N ILE A 156 -10.25 7.72 -2.24
CA ILE A 156 -9.92 9.13 -1.96
C ILE A 156 -10.37 9.58 -0.57
N ASN A 157 -11.42 8.99 -0.02
CA ASN A 157 -11.92 9.35 1.32
C ASN A 157 -10.94 8.94 2.41
N LYS A 158 -10.12 7.91 2.18
CA LYS A 158 -9.10 7.43 3.13
C LYS A 158 -7.85 8.33 3.17
N ILE A 159 -7.75 9.28 2.22
CA ILE A 159 -6.73 10.34 2.20
C ILE A 159 -7.36 11.73 2.37
N TYR A 160 -8.52 11.79 3.02
CA TYR A 160 -9.26 13.03 3.32
C TYR A 160 -9.44 13.95 2.11
N GLY A 161 -9.71 13.35 0.93
CA GLY A 161 -9.94 14.08 -0.29
C GLY A 161 -8.73 14.89 -0.77
N CYS A 162 -7.52 14.32 -0.71
CA CYS A 162 -6.25 14.95 -1.11
C CYS A 162 -5.67 15.97 -0.10
N ASN A 163 -6.03 15.89 1.16
CA ASN A 163 -5.51 16.84 2.17
C ASN A 163 -4.99 16.07 3.38
N GLN A 164 -3.88 15.36 3.21
CA GLN A 164 -3.29 14.58 4.29
C GLN A 164 -1.78 14.35 4.09
N ASP A 165 -1.05 14.36 5.22
CA ASP A 165 0.31 13.87 5.31
C ASP A 165 0.30 12.47 5.93
N ILE A 166 0.84 11.49 5.24
CA ILE A 166 0.93 10.11 5.71
C ILE A 166 2.39 9.74 5.95
N LYS A 167 2.67 9.31 7.18
CA LYS A 167 4.01 8.88 7.60
C LYS A 167 4.24 7.43 7.22
N ILE A 168 5.28 7.16 6.44
CA ILE A 168 5.60 5.84 5.92
C ILE A 168 6.94 5.36 6.49
N TYR A 169 6.96 4.09 6.87
CA TYR A 169 8.18 3.35 7.20
C TYR A 169 8.18 2.00 6.48
N ASP A 170 9.12 1.81 5.56
CA ASP A 170 9.23 0.58 4.76
C ASP A 170 10.18 -0.46 5.37
N GLY A 171 10.53 -0.24 6.65
CA GLY A 171 11.49 -1.06 7.36
C GLY A 171 12.93 -0.57 7.23
N LYS A 172 13.21 0.30 6.29
CA LYS A 172 14.53 0.86 6.06
C LYS A 172 14.49 2.38 5.94
N ARG A 173 13.48 2.92 5.24
CA ARG A 173 13.32 4.34 4.94
C ARG A 173 12.12 4.90 5.67
N ARG A 174 12.28 6.10 6.18
CA ARG A 174 11.22 6.90 6.77
C ARG A 174 10.99 8.13 5.89
N TYR A 175 9.77 8.31 5.43
CA TYR A 175 9.36 9.44 4.60
C TYR A 175 7.90 9.77 4.85
N ASP A 176 7.50 11.02 4.57
CA ASP A 176 6.11 11.41 4.51
C ASP A 176 5.66 11.45 3.06
N VAL A 177 4.44 11.04 2.80
CA VAL A 177 3.73 11.30 1.54
C VAL A 177 2.70 12.38 1.81
N ILE A 178 2.87 13.52 1.15
CA ILE A 178 2.06 14.72 1.31
C ILE A 178 1.11 14.79 0.12
N PHE A 179 -0.20 14.76 0.39
CA PHE A 179 -1.25 14.94 -0.60
C PHE A 179 -1.78 16.36 -0.53
N SER A 180 -1.91 16.99 -1.71
CA SER A 180 -2.38 18.36 -1.85
C SER A 180 -3.12 18.56 -3.18
N ASP A 181 -3.57 19.80 -3.42
CA ASP A 181 -4.04 20.31 -4.70
C ASP A 181 -5.08 19.41 -5.37
N LYS A 182 -6.24 19.25 -4.70
CA LYS A 182 -7.38 18.60 -5.30
C LYS A 182 -7.88 19.41 -6.49
N GLU A 183 -7.81 18.84 -7.67
CA GLU A 183 -8.29 19.45 -8.91
C GLU A 183 -9.36 18.56 -9.55
N LEU A 184 -10.45 19.18 -10.03
CA LEU A 184 -11.41 18.52 -10.89
C LEU A 184 -10.99 18.73 -12.35
N THR A 185 -10.69 17.65 -13.04
CA THR A 185 -10.24 17.64 -14.44
C THR A 185 -11.24 16.90 -15.33
N LYS A 186 -11.04 16.95 -16.63
CA LYS A 186 -11.82 16.12 -17.58
C LYS A 186 -11.59 14.60 -17.40
N HIS A 187 -10.61 14.20 -16.61
CA HIS A 187 -10.27 12.81 -16.33
C HIS A 187 -10.71 12.37 -14.92
N GLY A 188 -11.47 13.20 -14.20
CA GLY A 188 -11.88 12.97 -12.82
C GLY A 188 -11.15 13.87 -11.81
N ILE A 189 -11.07 13.42 -10.56
CA ILE A 189 -10.38 14.14 -9.50
C ILE A 189 -8.89 13.78 -9.54
N GLU A 190 -8.04 14.80 -9.53
CA GLU A 190 -6.59 14.63 -9.40
C GLU A 190 -6.10 15.20 -8.05
N CYS A 191 -5.24 14.43 -7.36
CA CYS A 191 -4.48 14.85 -6.19
C CYS A 191 -3.00 14.97 -6.56
N SER A 192 -2.33 16.03 -6.19
CA SER A 192 -0.88 16.09 -6.20
C SER A 192 -0.32 15.28 -5.04
N ALA A 193 0.80 14.59 -5.27
CA ALA A 193 1.51 13.87 -4.24
C ALA A 193 3.01 14.19 -4.29
N SER A 194 3.61 14.38 -3.11
CA SER A 194 5.04 14.63 -2.97
C SER A 194 5.61 13.78 -1.83
N GLN A 195 6.93 13.56 -1.85
CA GLN A 195 7.63 12.79 -0.83
C GLN A 195 8.58 13.70 -0.05
N ASN A 196 8.44 13.74 1.26
CA ASN A 196 9.39 14.35 2.17
C ASN A 196 10.26 13.28 2.83
N ARG A 197 11.57 13.27 2.56
CA ARG A 197 12.53 12.28 3.06
C ARG A 197 12.99 12.62 4.47
N ILE A 198 12.80 11.68 5.40
CA ILE A 198 13.18 11.87 6.80
C ILE A 198 14.48 11.14 7.13
N GLY A 199 14.61 9.85 6.75
CA GLY A 199 15.81 9.07 7.06
C GLY A 199 15.82 7.70 6.39
N GLY A 200 16.93 6.94 6.55
CA GLY A 200 17.10 5.60 5.96
C GLY A 200 17.49 5.61 4.48
N PHE A 201 17.77 6.78 3.92
CA PHE A 201 18.21 6.91 2.54
C PHE A 201 19.74 6.87 2.46
N LYS A 202 20.26 6.41 1.31
CA LYS A 202 21.70 6.48 1.07
C LYS A 202 22.14 7.94 1.03
N LYS A 203 23.25 8.25 1.72
CA LYS A 203 23.78 9.62 1.86
C LYS A 203 24.19 10.20 0.50
N ASP A 204 24.60 9.35 -0.43
CA ASP A 204 25.18 9.69 -1.73
C ASP A 204 24.21 9.53 -2.92
N LYS A 205 22.98 9.08 -2.67
CA LYS A 205 22.00 8.83 -3.75
C LYS A 205 20.77 9.69 -3.61
N ILE A 206 20.41 10.32 -4.73
CA ILE A 206 19.14 10.99 -4.91
C ILE A 206 18.17 9.99 -5.52
N ASP A 207 17.05 9.75 -4.85
CA ASP A 207 15.99 8.90 -5.37
C ASP A 207 15.34 9.56 -6.61
N PRO A 208 15.22 8.87 -7.74
CA PRO A 208 14.61 9.44 -8.93
C PRO A 208 13.19 9.98 -8.70
N LEU A 209 12.39 9.34 -7.85
CA LEU A 209 11.00 9.75 -7.60
C LEU A 209 10.89 11.06 -6.81
N THR A 210 11.86 11.38 -5.94
CA THR A 210 11.85 12.68 -5.22
C THR A 210 12.16 13.86 -6.10
N LYS A 211 12.54 13.62 -7.37
CA LYS A 211 12.77 14.61 -8.40
C LYS A 211 11.79 14.49 -9.57
N ALA A 212 10.66 13.81 -9.37
CA ALA A 212 9.60 13.83 -10.37
C ALA A 212 9.08 15.27 -10.53
N ASP A 213 8.96 15.70 -11.78
CA ASP A 213 8.45 17.05 -12.09
C ASP A 213 6.97 17.17 -11.73
N LEU A 214 6.25 16.04 -11.82
CA LEU A 214 4.82 15.95 -11.52
C LEU A 214 4.51 14.55 -10.99
N VAL A 215 3.81 14.49 -9.86
CA VAL A 215 3.23 13.26 -9.31
C VAL A 215 1.77 13.52 -9.03
N LYS A 216 0.87 12.79 -9.69
CA LYS A 216 -0.57 12.92 -9.58
C LYS A 216 -1.23 11.56 -9.32
N ILE A 217 -2.28 11.55 -8.53
CA ILE A 217 -3.14 10.40 -8.33
C ILE A 217 -4.52 10.76 -8.85
N ARG A 218 -5.12 9.88 -9.64
CA ARG A 218 -6.41 10.10 -10.28
C ARG A 218 -7.49 9.24 -9.68
N TYR A 219 -8.65 9.85 -9.50
CA TYR A 219 -9.87 9.20 -9.04
C TYR A 219 -11.02 9.54 -9.98
N GLU A 220 -11.98 8.63 -10.08
CA GLU A 220 -13.20 8.86 -10.79
C GLU A 220 -14.00 9.98 -10.12
N ASP A 221 -14.59 10.86 -10.93
CA ASP A 221 -15.52 11.90 -10.43
C ASP A 221 -16.91 11.28 -10.26
N SER A 222 -17.06 10.50 -9.21
CA SER A 222 -18.31 9.84 -8.86
C SER A 222 -18.46 9.78 -7.34
N THR A 223 -19.65 9.41 -6.87
CA THR A 223 -19.92 9.20 -5.45
C THR A 223 -18.99 8.17 -4.80
N ASN A 224 -18.44 7.23 -5.57
CA ASN A 224 -17.53 6.19 -5.10
C ASN A 224 -16.05 6.56 -5.24
N SER A 225 -15.71 7.64 -5.98
CA SER A 225 -14.34 8.18 -6.14
C SER A 225 -13.26 7.10 -6.29
N ARG A 226 -13.51 6.13 -7.20
CA ARG A 226 -12.65 4.98 -7.44
C ARG A 226 -11.27 5.42 -7.92
N PHE A 227 -10.24 4.76 -7.46
CA PHE A 227 -8.88 4.95 -7.96
C PHE A 227 -8.79 4.57 -9.45
N LEU A 228 -8.27 5.49 -10.26
CA LEU A 228 -8.06 5.29 -11.69
C LEU A 228 -6.59 5.05 -12.03
N GLY A 229 -5.67 5.58 -11.22
CA GLY A 229 -4.26 5.42 -11.48
C GLY A 229 -3.36 6.42 -10.76
N PHE A 230 -2.09 6.16 -10.91
CA PHE A 230 -0.99 7.00 -10.46
C PHE A 230 -0.18 7.46 -11.68
N TYR A 231 0.17 8.73 -11.71
CA TYR A 231 0.93 9.33 -12.78
C TYR A 231 2.13 10.09 -12.21
N ALA A 232 3.33 9.77 -12.66
CA ALA A 232 4.54 10.49 -12.32
C ALA A 232 5.31 10.84 -13.59
N LYS A 233 5.81 12.07 -13.68
CA LYS A 233 6.59 12.54 -14.82
C LYS A 233 7.93 13.09 -14.37
N LYS A 234 8.97 12.74 -15.12
CA LYS A 234 10.29 13.29 -14.98
C LYS A 234 10.93 13.49 -16.34
N GLY A 235 11.02 14.74 -16.76
CA GLY A 235 11.46 15.06 -18.11
C GLY A 235 10.58 14.38 -19.17
N LEU A 236 11.17 13.52 -20.01
CA LEU A 236 10.45 12.80 -21.06
C LEU A 236 9.86 11.46 -20.63
N ILE A 237 10.15 10.99 -19.41
CA ILE A 237 9.68 9.69 -18.91
C ILE A 237 8.41 9.89 -18.11
N GLU A 238 7.36 9.19 -18.48
CA GLU A 238 6.13 9.07 -17.71
C GLU A 238 6.04 7.68 -17.10
N ILE A 239 5.73 7.60 -15.80
CA ILE A 239 5.42 6.37 -15.08
C ILE A 239 3.93 6.39 -14.75
N ILE A 240 3.24 5.34 -15.11
CA ILE A 240 1.78 5.25 -15.00
C ILE A 240 1.45 3.92 -14.31
N ILE A 241 0.61 3.95 -13.29
CA ILE A 241 -0.01 2.75 -12.70
C ILE A 241 -1.49 2.81 -13.06
N GLU A 242 -2.01 1.75 -13.65
CA GLU A 242 -3.43 1.61 -14.00
C GLU A 242 -3.95 0.29 -13.45
N GLU A 243 -5.21 0.27 -13.01
CA GLU A 243 -5.93 -0.96 -12.68
C GLU A 243 -6.32 -1.69 -13.97
N VAL A 244 -6.14 -3.00 -13.97
CA VAL A 244 -6.56 -3.88 -15.08
C VAL A 244 -7.92 -4.47 -14.72
N HIS A 245 -8.84 -4.47 -15.68
CA HIS A 245 -10.20 -5.03 -15.57
C HIS A 245 -10.35 -6.28 -16.40
#